data_7ee527a0a8be20ff19e73079b98a59c8
#
_entry.id   7ee527a0a8be20ff19e73079b98a59c8
#
_cell.length_a   1.000
_cell.length_b   1.000
_cell.length_c   1.000
_cell.angle_alpha   90.00
_cell.angle_beta   90.00
_cell.angle_gamma   90.00
#
_symmetry.space_group_name_H-M   'P 1'
#
loop_
_entity.id
_entity.type
_entity.pdbx_description
1 polymer ?
#
loop_
_entity_poly.entity_id
_entity_poly.type
_entity_poly.pdbx_seq_one_letter_code
_entity_poly.pdbx_strand_id
1 'polypeptide(L)'
;MCERNERNALAPRAILEAAMAPWEGKALQRAETAAERFGLRLSPEASERLGEERRRALRETRRLELGEGILPALMLAFCDSPYLSQDRWEESLAELQSLFYQFKNETRDVLPDAELLTAMARVFEAKGGSLTALAMTEPEALLRAAGEARHG
;
A
#
# COMPACT_ATOMS: atom_id res chain seq x y z
N MET A 1 -21.91 -11.00 -30.73
CA MET A 1 -21.50 -12.16 -29.95
C MET A 1 -20.15 -11.98 -29.26
N CYS A 2 -19.16 -11.39 -29.91
CA CYS A 2 -17.87 -11.07 -29.29
C CYS A 2 -18.01 -10.10 -28.12
N GLU A 3 -18.88 -9.12 -28.23
CA GLU A 3 -19.14 -8.16 -27.17
C GLU A 3 -19.69 -8.79 -25.89
N ARG A 4 -20.52 -9.84 -26.05
CA ARG A 4 -21.08 -10.55 -24.91
C ARG A 4 -20.01 -11.33 -24.13
N ASN A 5 -19.06 -11.92 -24.85
CA ASN A 5 -17.95 -12.63 -24.22
C ASN A 5 -16.98 -11.71 -23.52
N GLU A 6 -16.71 -10.54 -24.12
CA GLU A 6 -15.86 -9.52 -23.50
C GLU A 6 -16.47 -8.97 -22.21
N ARG A 7 -17.78 -8.70 -22.21
CA ARG A 7 -18.50 -8.26 -21.01
C ARG A 7 -18.44 -9.31 -19.92
N ASN A 8 -18.62 -10.59 -20.28
CA ASN A 8 -18.56 -11.68 -19.31
C ASN A 8 -17.14 -11.87 -18.76
N ALA A 9 -16.11 -11.63 -19.58
CA ALA A 9 -14.72 -11.73 -19.13
C ALA A 9 -14.37 -10.63 -18.12
N LEU A 10 -14.98 -9.43 -18.21
CA LEU A 10 -14.72 -8.31 -17.31
C LEU A 10 -15.63 -8.33 -16.07
N ALA A 11 -16.82 -8.95 -16.17
CA ALA A 11 -17.80 -8.98 -15.08
C ALA A 11 -17.27 -9.55 -13.75
N PRO A 12 -16.47 -10.64 -13.72
CA PRO A 12 -15.95 -11.15 -12.45
C PRO A 12 -15.11 -10.15 -11.68
N ARG A 13 -14.24 -9.40 -12.37
CA ARG A 13 -13.42 -8.39 -11.69
C ARG A 13 -14.28 -7.23 -11.18
N ALA A 14 -15.22 -6.75 -11.96
CA ALA A 14 -16.13 -5.68 -11.55
C ALA A 14 -16.95 -6.08 -10.32
N ILE A 15 -17.41 -7.33 -10.27
CA ILE A 15 -18.14 -7.87 -9.12
C ILE A 15 -17.24 -7.91 -7.90
N LEU A 16 -16.00 -8.37 -8.04
CA LEU A 16 -15.04 -8.44 -6.95
C LEU A 16 -14.68 -7.04 -6.45
N GLU A 17 -14.47 -6.08 -7.33
CA GLU A 17 -14.18 -4.70 -6.95
C GLU A 17 -15.36 -4.08 -6.19
N ALA A 18 -16.60 -4.33 -6.62
CA ALA A 18 -17.77 -3.88 -5.91
C ALA A 18 -17.87 -4.51 -4.51
N ALA A 19 -17.51 -5.78 -4.39
CA ALA A 19 -17.49 -6.47 -3.11
C ALA A 19 -16.40 -5.94 -2.16
N MET A 20 -15.33 -5.38 -2.70
CA MET A 20 -14.25 -4.78 -1.92
C MET A 20 -14.59 -3.40 -1.37
N ALA A 21 -15.53 -2.69 -1.97
CA ALA A 21 -15.84 -1.30 -1.60
C ALA A 21 -16.16 -1.09 -0.11
N PRO A 22 -16.99 -1.94 0.55
CA PRO A 22 -17.24 -1.76 1.98
C PRO A 22 -15.98 -1.94 2.85
N TRP A 23 -15.10 -2.86 2.47
CA TRP A 23 -13.84 -3.08 3.17
C TRP A 23 -12.87 -1.91 2.99
N GLU A 24 -12.88 -1.30 1.80
CA GLU A 24 -12.07 -0.12 1.53
C GLU A 24 -12.46 1.04 2.45
N GLY A 25 -13.77 1.28 2.65
CA GLY A 25 -14.26 2.29 3.58
C GLY A 25 -13.79 2.04 5.00
N LYS A 26 -13.84 0.78 5.45
CA LYS A 26 -13.34 0.40 6.78
C LYS A 26 -11.84 0.59 6.91
N ALA A 27 -11.09 0.24 5.87
CA ALA A 27 -9.63 0.42 5.85
C ALA A 27 -9.26 1.89 5.99
N LEU A 28 -9.94 2.77 5.24
CA LEU A 28 -9.70 4.21 5.30
C LEU A 28 -10.03 4.77 6.69
N GLN A 29 -11.11 4.32 7.29
CA GLN A 29 -11.50 4.74 8.64
C GLN A 29 -10.47 4.31 9.68
N ARG A 30 -9.96 3.10 9.59
CA ARG A 30 -8.92 2.61 10.49
C ARG A 30 -7.60 3.33 10.29
N ALA A 31 -7.26 3.65 9.04
CA ALA A 31 -6.06 4.42 8.72
C ALA A 31 -6.17 5.82 9.32
N GLU A 32 -7.33 6.46 9.23
CA GLU A 32 -7.58 7.77 9.83
C GLU A 32 -7.43 7.72 11.35
N THR A 33 -7.99 6.71 12.00
CA THR A 33 -7.87 6.52 13.45
C THR A 33 -6.41 6.32 13.86
N ALA A 34 -5.66 5.52 13.10
CA ALA A 34 -4.24 5.31 13.35
C ALA A 34 -3.43 6.60 13.20
N ALA A 35 -3.74 7.39 12.16
CA ALA A 35 -3.07 8.67 11.92
C ALA A 35 -3.27 9.66 13.06
N GLU A 36 -4.46 9.71 13.65
CA GLU A 36 -4.77 10.60 14.77
C GLU A 36 -3.84 10.39 15.96
N ARG A 37 -3.43 9.16 16.21
CA ARG A 37 -2.49 8.83 17.30
C ARG A 37 -1.16 9.54 17.14
N PHE A 38 -0.77 9.86 15.92
CA PHE A 38 0.50 10.49 15.60
C PHE A 38 0.33 11.98 15.23
N GLY A 39 -0.85 12.54 15.48
CA GLY A 39 -1.13 13.93 15.18
C GLY A 39 -1.34 14.23 13.70
N LEU A 40 -1.56 13.19 12.89
CA LEU A 40 -1.79 13.33 11.46
C LEU A 40 -3.29 13.27 11.17
N ARG A 41 -3.70 13.97 10.12
CA ARG A 41 -5.10 13.98 9.68
C ARG A 41 -5.18 13.58 8.22
N LEU A 42 -6.17 12.75 7.92
CA LEU A 42 -6.46 12.33 6.56
C LEU A 42 -7.67 13.11 6.07
N SER A 43 -7.47 13.99 5.10
CA SER A 43 -8.57 14.77 4.52
C SER A 43 -9.52 13.88 3.72
N PRO A 44 -10.81 14.31 3.53
CA PRO A 44 -11.73 13.55 2.67
C PRO A 44 -11.20 13.36 1.25
N GLU A 45 -10.55 14.38 0.70
CA GLU A 45 -9.95 14.32 -0.64
C GLU A 45 -8.80 13.33 -0.70
N ALA A 46 -7.98 13.27 0.35
CA ALA A 46 -6.88 12.31 0.44
C ALA A 46 -7.41 10.88 0.57
N SER A 47 -8.46 10.67 1.38
CA SER A 47 -9.09 9.36 1.53
C SER A 47 -9.61 8.85 0.19
N GLU A 48 -10.29 9.70 -0.57
CA GLU A 48 -10.79 9.36 -1.89
C GLU A 48 -9.65 9.01 -2.84
N ARG A 49 -8.59 9.80 -2.82
CA ARG A 49 -7.40 9.56 -3.64
C ARG A 49 -6.73 8.24 -3.28
N LEU A 50 -6.60 7.93 -2.01
CA LEU A 50 -6.03 6.67 -1.55
C LEU A 50 -6.82 5.46 -2.05
N GLY A 51 -8.15 5.56 -2.04
CA GLY A 51 -9.00 4.50 -2.57
C GLY A 51 -8.83 4.32 -4.07
N GLU A 52 -8.77 5.42 -4.82
CA GLU A 52 -8.55 5.38 -6.26
C GLU A 52 -7.17 4.82 -6.61
N GLU A 53 -6.14 5.28 -5.90
CA GLU A 53 -4.76 4.79 -6.09
C GLU A 53 -4.63 3.31 -5.75
N ARG A 54 -5.32 2.86 -4.70
CA ARG A 54 -5.35 1.44 -4.34
C ARG A 54 -5.92 0.61 -5.49
N ARG A 55 -7.08 1.02 -6.00
CA ARG A 55 -7.74 0.28 -7.09
C ARG A 55 -6.86 0.25 -8.34
N ARG A 56 -6.24 1.39 -8.67
CA ARG A 56 -5.31 1.46 -9.81
C ARG A 56 -4.11 0.55 -9.61
N ALA A 57 -3.47 0.62 -8.45
CA ALA A 57 -2.29 -0.19 -8.15
C ALA A 57 -2.61 -1.69 -8.21
N LEU A 58 -3.77 -2.09 -7.69
CA LEU A 58 -4.21 -3.48 -7.76
C LEU A 58 -4.40 -3.95 -9.21
N ARG A 59 -5.00 -3.11 -10.04
CA ARG A 59 -5.17 -3.43 -11.47
C ARG A 59 -3.83 -3.55 -12.18
N GLU A 60 -2.94 -2.59 -11.99
CA GLU A 60 -1.63 -2.56 -12.64
C GLU A 60 -0.76 -3.75 -12.23
N THR A 61 -0.87 -4.18 -10.99
CA THR A 61 -0.11 -5.33 -10.47
C THR A 61 -0.86 -6.65 -10.65
N ARG A 62 -2.07 -6.63 -11.20
CA ARG A 62 -2.93 -7.79 -11.42
C ARG A 62 -3.25 -8.54 -10.12
N ARG A 63 -3.44 -7.78 -9.05
CA ARG A 63 -3.72 -8.33 -7.72
C ARG A 63 -5.16 -8.03 -7.34
N LEU A 64 -5.70 -8.86 -6.46
CA LEU A 64 -6.97 -8.64 -5.79
C LEU A 64 -6.70 -8.66 -4.29
N GLU A 65 -7.37 -7.78 -3.57
CA GLU A 65 -7.23 -7.69 -2.12
C GLU A 65 -8.61 -7.65 -1.51
N LEU A 66 -9.00 -8.75 -0.90
CA LEU A 66 -10.28 -8.87 -0.20
C LEU A 66 -10.05 -8.54 1.28
N GLY A 67 -11.02 -7.87 1.89
CA GLY A 67 -10.90 -7.41 3.27
C GLY A 67 -10.33 -5.99 3.33
N GLU A 68 -9.77 -5.64 4.49
CA GLU A 68 -9.30 -4.28 4.74
C GLU A 68 -8.03 -3.89 3.99
N GLY A 69 -7.26 -4.88 3.56
CA GLY A 69 -6.02 -4.61 2.86
C GLY A 69 -4.91 -4.11 3.79
N ILE A 70 -3.90 -3.49 3.18
CA ILE A 70 -2.67 -3.13 3.89
C ILE A 70 -2.67 -1.70 4.43
N LEU A 71 -3.63 -0.87 4.05
CA LEU A 71 -3.57 0.56 4.36
C LEU A 71 -3.43 0.88 5.85
N PRO A 72 -4.20 0.28 6.77
CA PRO A 72 -3.99 0.53 8.19
C PRO A 72 -2.62 0.09 8.69
N ALA A 73 -2.12 -1.05 8.24
CA ALA A 73 -0.79 -1.54 8.60
C ALA A 73 0.31 -0.66 8.00
N LEU A 74 0.13 -0.19 6.78
CA LEU A 74 1.03 0.75 6.12
C LEU A 74 1.12 2.04 6.93
N MET A 75 -0.01 2.57 7.36
CA MET A 75 -0.08 3.75 8.20
C MET A 75 0.75 3.57 9.47
N LEU A 76 0.53 2.46 10.18
CA LEU A 76 1.25 2.19 11.42
C LEU A 76 2.74 1.99 11.19
N ALA A 77 3.14 1.44 10.05
CA ALA A 77 4.56 1.20 9.76
C ALA A 77 5.33 2.50 9.50
N PHE A 78 4.67 3.53 8.99
CA PHE A 78 5.34 4.76 8.55
C PHE A 78 4.97 6.02 9.34
N CYS A 79 3.89 6.00 10.12
CA CYS A 79 3.39 7.21 10.83
C CYS A 79 4.40 7.88 11.74
N ASP A 80 5.27 7.12 12.39
CA ASP A 80 6.26 7.66 13.33
C ASP A 80 7.58 8.02 12.65
N SER A 81 7.65 7.92 11.33
CA SER A 81 8.87 8.28 10.61
C SER A 81 9.11 9.79 10.67
N PRO A 82 10.32 10.24 11.01
CA PRO A 82 10.63 11.66 11.03
C PRO A 82 10.64 12.29 9.64
N TYR A 83 10.61 11.48 8.59
CA TYR A 83 10.62 11.95 7.21
C TYR A 83 9.22 12.17 6.63
N LEU A 84 8.16 11.77 7.35
CA LEU A 84 6.78 12.05 6.93
C LEU A 84 6.26 13.26 7.68
N SER A 85 6.22 14.41 6.99
CA SER A 85 5.69 15.64 7.54
C SER A 85 4.19 15.75 7.24
N GLN A 86 3.47 16.53 8.04
CA GLN A 86 2.04 16.77 7.86
C GLN A 86 1.73 17.30 6.45
N ASP A 87 2.64 18.07 5.85
CA ASP A 87 2.42 18.68 4.54
C ASP A 87 2.45 17.69 3.39
N ARG A 88 3.16 16.57 3.54
CA ARG A 88 3.40 15.62 2.45
C ARG A 88 2.99 14.19 2.74
N TRP A 89 2.57 13.90 3.96
CA TRP A 89 2.33 12.52 4.35
C TRP A 89 1.22 11.85 3.53
N GLU A 90 0.19 12.60 3.13
CA GLU A 90 -0.90 12.06 2.34
C GLU A 90 -0.42 11.58 0.96
N GLU A 91 0.40 12.39 0.29
CA GLU A 91 0.99 12.02 -1.00
C GLU A 91 1.96 10.88 -0.86
N SER A 92 2.78 10.93 0.19
CA SER A 92 3.75 9.87 0.49
C SER A 92 3.05 8.54 0.77
N LEU A 93 1.94 8.60 1.49
CA LEU A 93 1.16 7.40 1.81
C LEU A 93 0.59 6.75 0.54
N ALA A 94 0.10 7.56 -0.40
CA ALA A 94 -0.39 7.05 -1.68
C ALA A 94 0.71 6.35 -2.48
N GLU A 95 1.90 6.95 -2.53
CA GLU A 95 3.04 6.33 -3.21
C GLU A 95 3.52 5.06 -2.51
N LEU A 96 3.59 5.08 -1.19
CA LEU A 96 3.98 3.90 -0.41
C LEU A 96 3.02 2.74 -0.63
N GLN A 97 1.72 3.05 -0.72
CA GLN A 97 0.71 2.04 -1.01
C GLN A 97 0.95 1.38 -2.37
N SER A 98 1.18 2.17 -3.40
CA SER A 98 1.47 1.65 -4.74
C SER A 98 2.76 0.84 -4.77
N LEU A 99 3.81 1.32 -4.09
CA LEU A 99 5.08 0.61 -4.00
C LEU A 99 4.93 -0.74 -3.29
N PHE A 100 4.09 -0.81 -2.27
CA PHE A 100 3.85 -2.07 -1.58
C PHE A 100 3.41 -3.17 -2.54
N TYR A 101 2.42 -2.89 -3.38
CA TYR A 101 1.94 -3.89 -4.34
C TYR A 101 2.97 -4.23 -5.41
N GLN A 102 3.73 -3.24 -5.87
CA GLN A 102 4.83 -3.49 -6.80
C GLN A 102 5.87 -4.42 -6.19
N PHE A 103 6.28 -4.15 -4.96
CA PHE A 103 7.27 -4.97 -4.26
C PHE A 103 6.75 -6.37 -3.95
N LYS A 104 5.45 -6.52 -3.67
CA LYS A 104 4.86 -7.86 -3.53
C LYS A 104 5.09 -8.68 -4.80
N ASN A 105 4.86 -8.09 -5.95
CA ASN A 105 5.08 -8.77 -7.23
C ASN A 105 6.58 -9.00 -7.49
N GLU A 106 7.41 -8.01 -7.28
CA GLU A 106 8.86 -8.11 -7.53
C GLU A 106 9.54 -9.14 -6.62
N THR A 107 9.08 -9.27 -5.39
CA THR A 107 9.58 -10.29 -4.46
C THR A 107 8.83 -11.62 -4.58
N ARG A 108 7.94 -11.74 -5.56
CA ARG A 108 7.17 -12.95 -5.84
C ARG A 108 6.39 -13.48 -4.63
N ASP A 109 5.83 -12.56 -3.84
CA ASP A 109 5.06 -12.89 -2.64
C ASP A 109 5.83 -13.73 -1.60
N VAL A 110 7.15 -13.68 -1.62
CA VAL A 110 7.99 -14.42 -0.67
C VAL A 110 7.85 -13.87 0.76
N LEU A 111 7.66 -12.56 0.88
CA LEU A 111 7.53 -11.91 2.19
C LEU A 111 6.05 -11.74 2.57
N PRO A 112 5.65 -12.14 3.78
CA PRO A 112 4.35 -11.74 4.31
C PRO A 112 4.22 -10.21 4.37
N ASP A 113 3.00 -9.72 4.34
CA ASP A 113 2.73 -8.28 4.27
C ASP A 113 3.45 -7.49 5.37
N ALA A 114 3.38 -7.96 6.61
CA ALA A 114 4.02 -7.28 7.73
C ALA A 114 5.55 -7.21 7.59
N GLU A 115 6.16 -8.29 7.10
CA GLU A 115 7.60 -8.32 6.87
C GLU A 115 8.03 -7.40 5.73
N LEU A 116 7.23 -7.34 4.66
CA LEU A 116 7.50 -6.43 3.56
C LEU A 116 7.39 -4.97 4.01
N LEU A 117 6.36 -4.64 4.77
CA LEU A 117 6.20 -3.28 5.32
C LEU A 117 7.38 -2.90 6.20
N THR A 118 7.85 -3.81 7.06
CA THR A 118 9.02 -3.57 7.90
C THR A 118 10.26 -3.33 7.05
N ALA A 119 10.47 -4.15 6.03
CA ALA A 119 11.61 -3.99 5.12
C ALA A 119 11.56 -2.65 4.38
N MET A 120 10.39 -2.26 3.89
CA MET A 120 10.19 -0.97 3.22
C MET A 120 10.51 0.20 4.16
N ALA A 121 10.02 0.14 5.40
CA ALA A 121 10.26 1.19 6.38
C ALA A 121 11.76 1.31 6.71
N ARG A 122 12.45 0.21 6.84
CA ARG A 122 13.90 0.21 7.10
C ARG A 122 14.69 0.81 5.95
N VAL A 123 14.36 0.43 4.70
CA VAL A 123 15.01 0.98 3.52
C VAL A 123 14.71 2.48 3.39
N PHE A 124 13.46 2.86 3.62
CA PHE A 124 13.03 4.27 3.56
C PHE A 124 13.86 5.12 4.53
N GLU A 125 14.01 4.68 5.77
CA GLU A 125 14.80 5.40 6.76
C GLU A 125 16.29 5.42 6.40
N ALA A 126 16.84 4.29 5.96
CA ALA A 126 18.23 4.19 5.55
C ALA A 126 18.56 5.12 4.36
N LYS A 127 17.57 5.41 3.53
CA LYS A 127 17.71 6.31 2.37
C LYS A 127 17.31 7.76 2.70
N GLY A 128 17.21 8.11 3.98
CA GLY A 128 16.90 9.46 4.41
C GLY A 128 15.50 9.92 4.07
N GLY A 129 14.54 8.99 3.95
CA GLY A 129 13.15 9.32 3.63
C GLY A 129 12.89 9.63 2.17
N SER A 130 13.74 9.17 1.27
CA SER A 130 13.56 9.35 -0.18
C SER A 130 12.66 8.28 -0.77
N LEU A 131 11.47 8.69 -1.22
CA LEU A 131 10.54 7.79 -1.91
C LEU A 131 11.11 7.33 -3.26
N THR A 132 11.82 8.21 -3.96
CA THR A 132 12.49 7.86 -5.21
C THR A 132 13.52 6.76 -4.99
N ALA A 133 14.34 6.88 -3.95
CA ALA A 133 15.33 5.87 -3.63
C ALA A 133 14.68 4.56 -3.21
N LEU A 134 13.59 4.63 -2.44
CA LEU A 134 12.82 3.44 -2.09
C LEU A 134 12.27 2.75 -3.34
N ALA A 135 11.68 3.51 -4.26
CA ALA A 135 11.11 2.96 -5.48
C ALA A 135 12.15 2.26 -6.35
N MET A 136 13.41 2.69 -6.29
CA MET A 136 14.52 2.11 -7.06
C MET A 136 15.19 0.93 -6.34
N THR A 137 14.69 0.54 -5.19
CA THR A 137 15.28 -0.54 -4.40
C THR A 137 15.06 -1.89 -5.09
N GLU A 138 16.14 -2.67 -5.20
CA GLU A 138 16.08 -4.00 -5.78
C GLU A 138 15.41 -5.00 -4.84
N PRO A 139 14.71 -6.02 -5.39
CA PRO A 139 14.05 -7.02 -4.55
C PRO A 139 14.98 -7.69 -3.53
N GLU A 140 16.23 -7.96 -3.91
CA GLU A 140 17.21 -8.58 -3.03
C GLU A 140 17.52 -7.73 -1.79
N ALA A 141 17.52 -6.41 -1.97
CA ALA A 141 17.74 -5.48 -0.84
C ALA A 141 16.58 -5.52 0.15
N LEU A 142 15.35 -5.65 -0.35
CA LEU A 142 14.18 -5.80 0.50
C LEU A 142 14.21 -7.13 1.27
N LEU A 143 14.58 -8.21 0.59
CA LEU A 143 14.72 -9.52 1.23
C LEU A 143 15.77 -9.50 2.33
N ARG A 144 16.90 -8.82 2.10
CA ARG A 144 17.95 -8.65 3.12
C ARG A 144 17.45 -7.82 4.30
N ALA A 145 16.78 -6.71 4.03
CA ALA A 145 16.23 -5.85 5.09
C ALA A 145 15.23 -6.61 5.96
N ALA A 146 14.39 -7.45 5.36
CA ALA A 146 13.45 -8.29 6.09
C ALA A 146 14.19 -9.33 6.94
N GLY A 147 15.24 -9.94 6.42
CA GLY A 147 16.08 -10.90 7.14
C GLY A 147 16.78 -10.26 8.33
N GLU A 148 17.34 -9.08 8.17
CA GLU A 148 17.98 -8.32 9.23
C GLU A 148 16.99 -7.95 10.34
N ALA A 149 15.75 -7.59 9.96
CA ALA A 149 14.71 -7.29 10.94
C ALA A 149 14.35 -8.50 11.80
N ARG A 150 14.36 -9.71 11.22
CA ARG A 150 14.07 -10.95 11.94
C ARG A 150 15.18 -11.33 12.92
N HIS A 151 16.42 -11.03 12.59
CA HIS A 151 17.59 -11.41 13.39
C HIS A 151 18.14 -10.28 14.25
N GLY A 152 17.65 -9.09 14.04
CA GLY A 152 18.08 -7.93 14.78
C GLY A 152 17.06 -7.42 15.74
#